data_740583ee36e7d7015c28d894f578b865
#
_entry.id   740583ee36e7d7015c28d894f578b865
#
_cell.length_a   1.000
_cell.length_b   1.000
_cell.length_c   1.000
_cell.angle_alpha   90.00
_cell.angle_beta   90.00
_cell.angle_gamma   90.00
#
_symmetry.space_group_name_H-M   'P 1'
#
loop_
_entity.id
_entity.type
_entity.pdbx_description
1 polymer ?
#
loop_
_entity_poly.entity_id
_entity_poly.type
_entity_poly.pdbx_seq_one_letter_code
_entity_poly.pdbx_strand_id
1 'polypeptide(L)'
;MPNSDHANKPWAASVINKMQPVSAIDFGAGEGIYGQIIRKYSPHTYTVGVEVWAPYVTEFKLDKIYNKVWVCDARIYPHFKYDLVIFGDILEHMSKEDAVALWERVSKEAKYAIISMPIIPFPQGHIHGNPYEEHVKDDWTHEEILETFSGIVAHKTFKVTGMYLAKF
;
A
#
# COMPACT_ATOMS: atom_id res chain seq x y z
N MET A 1 7.22 8.16 12.05
CA MET A 1 5.77 7.94 12.25
C MET A 1 5.33 7.03 11.13
N PRO A 2 4.52 6.00 11.37
CA PRO A 2 4.00 5.11 10.34
C PRO A 2 3.01 5.86 9.44
N ASN A 3 3.44 6.97 8.90
CA ASN A 3 2.60 8.02 8.35
C ASN A 3 3.06 8.32 6.94
N SER A 4 2.28 7.83 5.98
CA SER A 4 2.46 8.16 4.57
C SER A 4 2.36 9.67 4.33
N ASP A 5 3.05 10.17 3.30
CA ASP A 5 2.91 11.55 2.84
C ASP A 5 1.45 11.91 2.57
N HIS A 6 0.92 12.89 3.29
CA HIS A 6 -0.47 13.33 3.12
C HIS A 6 -0.73 14.04 1.79
N ALA A 7 0.31 14.59 1.15
CA ALA A 7 0.18 15.33 -0.10
C ALA A 7 -0.34 14.47 -1.26
N ASN A 8 -0.09 13.16 -1.21
CA ASN A 8 -0.47 12.22 -2.26
C ASN A 8 -1.87 11.61 -2.07
N LYS A 9 -2.45 11.63 -0.87
CA LYS A 9 -3.74 10.99 -0.54
C LYS A 9 -4.94 11.49 -1.35
N PRO A 10 -5.08 12.79 -1.73
CA PRO A 10 -6.15 13.26 -2.60
C PRO A 10 -6.18 12.56 -3.97
N TRP A 11 -5.01 12.18 -4.51
CA TRP A 11 -4.95 11.43 -5.76
C TRP A 11 -5.53 10.01 -5.59
N ALA A 12 -5.11 9.28 -4.55
CA ALA A 12 -5.67 7.97 -4.24
C ALA A 12 -7.19 8.04 -4.01
N ALA A 13 -7.65 9.04 -3.26
CA ALA A 13 -9.08 9.26 -3.03
C ALA A 13 -9.85 9.48 -4.33
N SER A 14 -9.30 10.25 -5.28
CA SER A 14 -9.90 10.46 -6.60
C SER A 14 -9.99 9.18 -7.41
N VAL A 15 -8.94 8.36 -7.40
CA VAL A 15 -8.92 7.05 -8.10
C VAL A 15 -9.96 6.12 -7.49
N ILE A 16 -9.98 5.96 -6.16
CA ILE A 16 -10.92 5.10 -5.44
C ILE A 16 -12.37 5.54 -5.68
N ASN A 17 -12.63 6.86 -5.60
CA ASN A 17 -13.97 7.41 -5.84
C ASN A 17 -14.48 7.15 -7.26
N LYS A 18 -13.62 7.21 -8.27
CA LYS A 18 -13.98 6.89 -9.66
C LYS A 18 -14.14 5.39 -9.89
N MET A 19 -13.30 4.58 -9.26
CA MET A 19 -13.25 3.13 -9.46
C MET A 19 -14.41 2.40 -8.78
N GLN A 20 -14.83 2.84 -7.56
CA GLN A 20 -15.83 2.18 -6.73
C GLN A 20 -15.60 0.66 -6.63
N PRO A 21 -14.44 0.19 -6.14
CA PRO A 21 -14.12 -1.24 -6.11
C PRO A 21 -15.08 -1.98 -5.18
N VAL A 22 -15.47 -3.21 -5.53
CA VAL A 22 -16.31 -4.07 -4.68
C VAL A 22 -15.51 -4.62 -3.50
N SER A 23 -14.22 -4.90 -3.73
CA SER A 23 -13.29 -5.40 -2.70
C SER A 23 -11.94 -4.72 -2.80
N ALA A 24 -11.34 -4.45 -1.64
CA ALA A 24 -10.00 -3.88 -1.56
C ALA A 24 -9.20 -4.50 -0.41
N ILE A 25 -7.89 -4.63 -0.62
CA ILE A 25 -6.94 -5.01 0.41
C ILE A 25 -5.84 -3.94 0.52
N ASP A 26 -5.49 -3.60 1.75
CA ASP A 26 -4.48 -2.60 2.11
C ASP A 26 -3.34 -3.31 2.85
N PHE A 27 -2.21 -3.44 2.19
CA PHE A 27 -1.00 -4.04 2.76
C PHE A 27 -0.17 -2.96 3.47
N GLY A 28 0.28 -3.25 4.70
CA GLY A 28 0.90 -2.28 5.57
C GLY A 28 -0.13 -1.24 6.05
N ALA A 29 -1.21 -1.71 6.67
CA ALA A 29 -2.34 -0.86 7.03
C ALA A 29 -1.95 0.34 7.91
N GLY A 30 -0.92 0.22 8.75
CA GLY A 30 -0.41 1.29 9.61
C GLY A 30 -1.52 2.00 10.38
N GLU A 31 -1.66 3.32 10.21
CA GLU A 31 -2.75 4.12 10.81
C GLU A 31 -4.13 3.93 10.15
N GLY A 32 -4.24 3.08 9.14
CA GLY A 32 -5.50 2.81 8.44
C GLY A 32 -5.95 3.92 7.49
N ILE A 33 -5.03 4.75 7.01
CA ILE A 33 -5.36 5.94 6.19
C ILE A 33 -6.11 5.53 4.91
N TYR A 34 -5.64 4.52 4.19
CA TYR A 34 -6.31 4.06 2.97
C TYR A 34 -7.66 3.40 3.25
N GLY A 35 -7.79 2.66 4.35
CA GLY A 35 -9.08 2.15 4.79
C GLY A 35 -10.09 3.26 5.06
N GLN A 36 -9.67 4.34 5.71
CA GLN A 36 -10.52 5.53 5.95
C GLN A 36 -10.89 6.24 4.64
N ILE A 37 -9.96 6.35 3.69
CA ILE A 37 -10.22 6.90 2.35
C ILE A 37 -11.28 6.05 1.63
N ILE A 38 -11.15 4.71 1.64
CA ILE A 38 -12.12 3.81 1.02
C ILE A 38 -13.49 4.01 1.68
N ARG A 39 -13.58 3.98 2.99
CA ARG A 39 -14.85 4.19 3.71
C ARG A 39 -15.55 5.49 3.35
N LYS A 40 -14.78 6.54 3.12
CA LYS A 40 -15.32 7.86 2.77
C LYS A 40 -15.80 7.95 1.33
N TYR A 41 -15.06 7.38 0.38
CA TYR A 41 -15.26 7.61 -1.05
C TYR A 41 -15.85 6.41 -1.79
N SER A 42 -15.82 5.22 -1.21
CA SER A 42 -16.39 3.97 -1.73
C SER A 42 -16.94 3.12 -0.56
N PRO A 43 -17.98 3.59 0.15
CA PRO A 43 -18.41 3.03 1.43
C PRO A 43 -18.96 1.59 1.35
N HIS A 44 -19.27 1.11 0.16
CA HIS A 44 -19.78 -0.25 -0.07
C HIS A 44 -18.66 -1.28 -0.33
N THR A 45 -17.40 -0.84 -0.42
CA THR A 45 -16.25 -1.71 -0.63
C THR A 45 -16.03 -2.60 0.59
N TYR A 46 -15.92 -3.91 0.36
CA TYR A 46 -15.41 -4.83 1.39
C TYR A 46 -13.89 -4.63 1.53
N THR A 47 -13.42 -4.29 2.72
CA THR A 47 -12.03 -3.91 2.96
C THR A 47 -11.31 -4.88 3.88
N VAL A 48 -10.09 -5.25 3.50
CA VAL A 48 -9.17 -6.04 4.33
C VAL A 48 -7.93 -5.19 4.60
N GLY A 49 -7.51 -5.12 5.86
CA GLY A 49 -6.22 -4.56 6.26
C GLY A 49 -5.24 -5.70 6.60
N VAL A 50 -4.03 -5.61 6.12
CA VAL A 50 -2.92 -6.51 6.48
C VAL A 50 -1.85 -5.69 7.16
N GLU A 51 -1.49 -6.06 8.39
CA GLU A 51 -0.51 -5.36 9.20
C GLU A 51 0.43 -6.39 9.87
N VAL A 52 1.73 -6.22 9.68
CA VAL A 52 2.72 -7.14 10.26
C VAL A 52 2.97 -6.87 11.73
N TRP A 53 2.89 -5.60 12.17
CA TRP A 53 3.13 -5.20 13.55
C TRP A 53 1.84 -5.21 14.37
N ALA A 54 1.59 -6.30 15.08
CA ALA A 54 0.36 -6.51 15.85
C ALA A 54 -0.05 -5.33 16.78
N PRO A 55 0.86 -4.60 17.45
CA PRO A 55 0.50 -3.45 18.28
C PRO A 55 -0.29 -2.38 17.53
N TYR A 56 -0.01 -2.13 16.25
CA TYR A 56 -0.72 -1.12 15.46
C TYR A 56 -2.20 -1.44 15.26
N VAL A 57 -2.56 -2.73 15.23
CA VAL A 57 -3.97 -3.14 15.12
C VAL A 57 -4.81 -2.58 16.27
N THR A 58 -4.28 -2.65 17.48
CA THR A 58 -4.96 -2.14 18.68
C THR A 58 -4.82 -0.63 18.80
N GLU A 59 -3.63 -0.09 18.61
CA GLU A 59 -3.32 1.34 18.74
C GLU A 59 -4.18 2.19 17.80
N PHE A 60 -4.25 1.80 16.53
CA PHE A 60 -5.00 2.53 15.50
C PHE A 60 -6.43 2.01 15.29
N LYS A 61 -6.86 1.02 16.11
CA LYS A 61 -8.22 0.45 16.05
C LYS A 61 -8.60 0.00 14.64
N LEU A 62 -7.70 -0.74 13.99
CA LEU A 62 -7.88 -1.15 12.59
C LEU A 62 -9.13 -2.00 12.40
N ASP A 63 -9.57 -2.74 13.42
CA ASP A 63 -10.82 -3.49 13.45
C ASP A 63 -12.09 -2.61 13.29
N LYS A 64 -11.96 -1.28 13.52
CA LYS A 64 -13.04 -0.30 13.29
C LYS A 64 -12.95 0.33 11.89
N ILE A 65 -11.81 0.19 11.23
CA ILE A 65 -11.55 0.77 9.91
C ILE A 65 -11.80 -0.26 8.80
N TYR A 66 -11.34 -1.49 8.97
CA TYR A 66 -11.48 -2.56 7.99
C TYR A 66 -12.58 -3.56 8.37
N ASN A 67 -13.17 -4.21 7.37
CA ASN A 67 -14.11 -5.31 7.60
C ASN A 67 -13.41 -6.53 8.18
N LYS A 68 -12.11 -6.72 7.83
CA LYS A 68 -11.25 -7.76 8.36
C LYS A 68 -9.82 -7.26 8.47
N VAL A 69 -9.13 -7.67 9.53
CA VAL A 69 -7.70 -7.40 9.72
C VAL A 69 -6.95 -8.72 9.82
N TRP A 70 -5.82 -8.82 9.11
CA TRP A 70 -4.86 -9.91 9.23
C TRP A 70 -3.55 -9.39 9.81
N VAL A 71 -3.04 -10.10 10.82
CA VAL A 71 -1.71 -9.84 11.36
C VAL A 71 -0.75 -10.81 10.70
N CYS A 72 -0.12 -10.37 9.63
CA CYS A 72 0.88 -11.16 8.91
C CYS A 72 1.72 -10.28 7.98
N ASP A 73 2.85 -10.82 7.56
CA ASP A 73 3.67 -10.22 6.51
C ASP A 73 2.96 -10.32 5.15
N ALA A 74 2.98 -9.22 4.38
CA ALA A 74 2.38 -9.17 3.04
C ALA A 74 2.97 -10.24 2.10
N ARG A 75 4.25 -10.57 2.27
CA ARG A 75 4.97 -11.55 1.44
C ARG A 75 4.42 -12.97 1.56
N ILE A 76 3.82 -13.32 2.70
CA ILE A 76 3.24 -14.65 2.93
C ILE A 76 1.72 -14.67 2.87
N TYR A 77 1.07 -13.52 2.63
CA TYR A 77 -0.38 -13.47 2.51
C TYR A 77 -0.85 -14.29 1.29
N PRO A 78 -1.87 -15.17 1.45
CA PRO A 78 -2.13 -16.20 0.44
C PRO A 78 -3.09 -15.81 -0.69
N HIS A 79 -3.84 -14.69 -0.58
CA HIS A 79 -4.96 -14.38 -1.48
C HIS A 79 -4.89 -12.95 -2.03
N PHE A 80 -4.87 -12.79 -3.35
CA PHE A 80 -4.79 -11.48 -3.99
C PHE A 80 -5.98 -11.16 -4.91
N LYS A 81 -7.03 -11.99 -4.90
CA LYS A 81 -8.22 -11.81 -5.73
C LYS A 81 -9.10 -10.68 -5.18
N TYR A 82 -8.68 -9.44 -5.43
CA TYR A 82 -9.38 -8.22 -5.07
C TYR A 82 -9.54 -7.33 -6.29
N ASP A 83 -10.56 -6.45 -6.26
CA ASP A 83 -10.69 -5.42 -7.29
C ASP A 83 -9.56 -4.39 -7.17
N LEU A 84 -9.14 -4.07 -5.94
CA LEU A 84 -8.08 -3.13 -5.65
C LEU A 84 -7.12 -3.66 -4.57
N VAL A 85 -5.84 -3.68 -4.89
CA VAL A 85 -4.75 -3.89 -3.94
C VAL A 85 -4.05 -2.55 -3.68
N ILE A 86 -3.73 -2.24 -2.43
CA ILE A 86 -3.03 -1.02 -2.05
C ILE A 86 -1.70 -1.38 -1.38
N PHE A 87 -0.64 -0.77 -1.86
CA PHE A 87 0.70 -0.75 -1.29
C PHE A 87 1.03 0.70 -0.90
N GLY A 88 0.61 1.06 0.29
CA GLY A 88 0.73 2.42 0.80
C GLY A 88 2.00 2.61 1.62
N ASP A 89 3.12 2.92 0.96
CA ASP A 89 4.43 3.10 1.59
C ASP A 89 4.84 1.82 2.35
N ILE A 90 4.95 0.71 1.61
CA ILE A 90 5.32 -0.62 2.14
C ILE A 90 6.42 -1.31 1.32
N LEU A 91 6.50 -1.09 -0.01
CA LEU A 91 7.42 -1.84 -0.85
C LEU A 91 8.89 -1.49 -0.59
N GLU A 92 9.16 -0.31 -0.06
CA GLU A 92 10.47 0.14 0.42
C GLU A 92 10.95 -0.57 1.69
N HIS A 93 10.03 -1.20 2.45
CA HIS A 93 10.35 -1.96 3.66
C HIS A 93 10.82 -3.40 3.37
N MET A 94 10.96 -3.77 2.11
CA MET A 94 11.45 -5.09 1.70
C MET A 94 12.53 -4.97 0.62
N SER A 95 13.25 -6.06 0.35
CA SER A 95 14.20 -6.08 -0.76
C SER A 95 13.49 -5.89 -2.11
N LYS A 96 14.22 -5.44 -3.12
CA LYS A 96 13.66 -5.32 -4.48
C LYS A 96 13.12 -6.66 -4.98
N GLU A 97 13.84 -7.75 -4.70
CA GLU A 97 13.46 -9.11 -5.09
C GLU A 97 12.13 -9.53 -4.44
N ASP A 98 11.96 -9.24 -3.15
CA ASP A 98 10.71 -9.52 -2.42
C ASP A 98 9.56 -8.67 -2.96
N ALA A 99 9.79 -7.39 -3.23
CA ALA A 99 8.78 -6.50 -3.80
C ALA A 99 8.31 -6.97 -5.19
N VAL A 100 9.25 -7.39 -6.04
CA VAL A 100 8.95 -7.96 -7.37
C VAL A 100 8.17 -9.27 -7.24
N ALA A 101 8.61 -10.18 -6.37
CA ALA A 101 7.93 -11.46 -6.17
C ALA A 101 6.49 -11.27 -5.65
N LEU A 102 6.29 -10.31 -4.74
CA LEU A 102 4.96 -9.96 -4.25
C LEU A 102 4.09 -9.36 -5.38
N TRP A 103 4.66 -8.44 -6.17
CA TRP A 103 3.98 -7.82 -7.30
C TRP A 103 3.54 -8.85 -8.36
N GLU A 104 4.39 -9.80 -8.71
CA GLU A 104 4.07 -10.86 -9.66
C GLU A 104 2.91 -11.75 -9.19
N ARG A 105 2.76 -11.96 -7.90
CA ARG A 105 1.63 -12.70 -7.33
C ARG A 105 0.34 -11.87 -7.41
N VAL A 106 0.42 -10.60 -7.04
CA VAL A 106 -0.72 -9.67 -7.10
C VAL A 106 -1.22 -9.48 -8.52
N SER A 107 -0.33 -9.29 -9.49
CA SER A 107 -0.68 -9.04 -10.90
C SER A 107 -1.45 -10.19 -11.57
N LYS A 108 -1.34 -11.41 -11.04
CA LYS A 108 -2.05 -12.59 -11.55
C LYS A 108 -3.50 -12.69 -11.08
N GLU A 109 -3.86 -12.03 -9.98
CA GLU A 109 -5.16 -12.24 -9.32
C GLU A 109 -5.96 -10.94 -9.13
N ALA A 110 -5.31 -9.82 -8.92
CA ALA A 110 -5.95 -8.52 -8.71
C ALA A 110 -6.38 -7.89 -10.04
N LYS A 111 -7.35 -6.96 -9.98
CA LYS A 111 -7.72 -6.16 -11.17
C LYS A 111 -6.92 -4.87 -11.26
N TYR A 112 -6.67 -4.24 -10.12
CA TYR A 112 -5.94 -2.97 -10.02
C TYR A 112 -5.04 -2.98 -8.80
N ALA A 113 -3.95 -2.21 -8.86
CA ALA A 113 -3.15 -1.90 -7.71
C ALA A 113 -2.82 -0.40 -7.65
N ILE A 114 -2.79 0.15 -6.43
CA ILE A 114 -2.22 1.47 -6.14
C ILE A 114 -0.92 1.25 -5.38
N ILE A 115 0.16 1.90 -5.86
CA ILE A 115 1.42 2.01 -5.13
C ILE A 115 1.60 3.46 -4.68
N SER A 116 2.02 3.66 -3.44
CA SER A 116 2.63 4.88 -2.92
C SER A 116 3.97 4.52 -2.32
N MET A 117 5.03 5.23 -2.69
CA MET A 117 6.36 5.04 -2.12
C MET A 117 7.27 6.23 -2.37
N PRO A 118 8.35 6.42 -1.58
CA PRO A 118 9.39 7.40 -1.88
C PRO A 118 10.01 7.20 -3.27
N ILE A 119 10.34 8.32 -3.94
CA ILE A 119 11.00 8.35 -5.26
C ILE A 119 12.33 9.10 -5.22
N ILE A 120 12.80 9.36 -4.04
CA ILE A 120 14.11 9.92 -3.73
C ILE A 120 14.71 9.09 -2.59
N PRO A 121 16.03 9.09 -2.40
CA PRO A 121 16.65 8.42 -1.25
C PRO A 121 16.01 8.87 0.07
N PHE A 122 15.44 7.94 0.78
CA PHE A 122 14.70 8.18 2.04
C PHE A 122 15.04 7.11 3.08
N PRO A 123 16.28 7.14 3.64
CA PRO A 123 16.68 6.16 4.64
C PRO A 123 15.85 6.31 5.93
N GLN A 124 15.33 5.22 6.43
CA GLN A 124 14.57 5.15 7.67
C GLN A 124 14.97 3.89 8.44
N GLY A 125 15.23 4.04 9.72
CA GLY A 125 15.42 2.93 10.65
C GLY A 125 14.14 2.55 11.38
N HIS A 126 14.28 1.79 12.46
CA HIS A 126 13.15 1.39 13.31
C HIS A 126 12.41 2.61 13.89
N ILE A 127 11.09 2.61 13.86
CA ILE A 127 10.23 3.65 14.42
C ILE A 127 9.46 3.08 15.62
N HIS A 128 9.54 3.76 16.77
CA HIS A 128 8.84 3.36 18.00
C HIS A 128 9.04 1.88 18.40
N GLY A 129 10.23 1.33 18.12
CA GLY A 129 10.54 -0.07 18.41
C GLY A 129 9.96 -1.07 17.40
N ASN A 130 9.31 -0.61 16.36
CA ASN A 130 8.85 -1.45 15.24
C ASN A 130 9.99 -1.64 14.22
N PRO A 131 10.55 -2.86 14.08
CA PRO A 131 11.61 -3.11 13.12
C PRO A 131 11.12 -3.14 11.66
N TYR A 132 9.83 -3.33 11.45
CA TYR A 132 9.23 -3.37 10.11
C TYR A 132 9.07 -1.98 9.47
N GLU A 133 9.39 -0.90 10.22
CA GLU A 133 9.44 0.46 9.69
C GLU A 133 10.77 0.80 8.99
N GLU A 134 11.75 -0.10 9.05
CA GLU A 134 13.03 0.10 8.37
C GLU A 134 12.86 0.07 6.85
N HIS A 135 13.44 1.04 6.15
CA HIS A 135 13.52 1.03 4.69
C HIS A 135 14.70 0.14 4.27
N VAL A 136 14.40 -1.01 3.73
CA VAL A 136 15.40 -1.99 3.24
C VAL A 136 15.90 -1.59 1.85
N LYS A 137 15.01 -1.08 0.99
CA LYS A 137 15.32 -0.47 -0.31
C LYS A 137 14.87 1.00 -0.27
N ASP A 138 15.76 1.86 0.16
CA ASP A 138 15.49 3.27 0.50
C ASP A 138 15.82 4.28 -0.61
N ASP A 139 16.21 3.80 -1.79
CA ASP A 139 16.68 4.59 -2.91
C ASP A 139 15.91 4.36 -4.23
N TRP A 140 14.62 4.00 -4.12
CA TRP A 140 13.76 3.90 -5.29
C TRP A 140 13.70 5.21 -6.07
N THR A 141 13.73 5.13 -7.40
CA THR A 141 13.46 6.25 -8.29
C THR A 141 12.16 6.08 -9.04
N HIS A 142 11.61 7.17 -9.58
CA HIS A 142 10.42 7.12 -10.41
C HIS A 142 10.58 6.19 -11.61
N GLU A 143 11.71 6.28 -12.29
CA GLU A 143 12.06 5.48 -13.46
C GLU A 143 12.16 4.00 -13.09
N GLU A 144 12.87 3.68 -11.99
CA GLU A 144 13.02 2.31 -11.52
C GLU A 144 11.66 1.67 -11.17
N ILE A 145 10.74 2.42 -10.58
CA ILE A 145 9.38 1.94 -10.28
C ILE A 145 8.62 1.59 -11.56
N LEU A 146 8.67 2.46 -12.58
CA LEU A 146 8.01 2.22 -13.86
C LEU A 146 8.60 1.02 -14.62
N GLU A 147 9.90 0.79 -14.50
CA GLU A 147 10.57 -0.36 -15.12
C GLU A 147 10.31 -1.67 -14.36
N THR A 148 10.18 -1.59 -13.03
CA THR A 148 10.08 -2.77 -12.16
C THR A 148 8.65 -3.30 -12.07
N PHE A 149 7.66 -2.42 -11.93
CA PHE A 149 6.27 -2.82 -11.70
C PHE A 149 5.44 -2.71 -12.98
N SER A 150 5.13 -3.85 -13.57
CA SER A 150 4.34 -3.92 -14.81
C SER A 150 2.89 -3.46 -14.62
N GLY A 151 2.25 -3.07 -15.73
CA GLY A 151 0.83 -2.74 -15.74
C GLY A 151 0.48 -1.33 -15.27
N ILE A 152 1.45 -0.46 -14.95
CA ILE A 152 1.20 0.93 -14.57
C ILE A 152 0.55 1.69 -15.73
N VAL A 153 -0.66 2.22 -15.51
CA VAL A 153 -1.47 2.94 -16.51
C VAL A 153 -1.63 4.43 -16.18
N ALA A 154 -1.36 4.83 -14.95
CA ALA A 154 -1.37 6.23 -14.53
C ALA A 154 -0.44 6.43 -13.35
N HIS A 155 0.15 7.60 -13.26
CA HIS A 155 0.99 7.98 -12.12
C HIS A 155 0.96 9.48 -11.86
N LYS A 156 1.37 9.87 -10.67
CA LYS A 156 1.62 11.26 -10.29
C LYS A 156 2.77 11.31 -9.30
N THR A 157 3.76 12.14 -9.60
CA THR A 157 4.88 12.39 -8.68
C THR A 157 4.62 13.62 -7.83
N PHE A 158 5.14 13.57 -6.61
CA PHE A 158 5.16 14.65 -5.63
C PHE A 158 6.61 14.92 -5.26
N LYS A 159 6.87 15.82 -4.32
CA LYS A 159 8.23 16.22 -3.97
C LYS A 159 9.10 15.05 -3.47
N VAL A 160 8.50 14.13 -2.72
CA VAL A 160 9.19 13.00 -2.07
C VAL A 160 8.66 11.66 -2.57
N THR A 161 7.35 11.56 -2.81
CA THR A 161 6.66 10.31 -3.11
C THR A 161 6.11 10.28 -4.53
N GLY A 162 5.95 9.08 -5.06
CA GLY A 162 5.19 8.78 -6.28
C GLY A 162 3.94 7.96 -5.96
N MET A 163 2.87 8.22 -6.73
CA MET A 163 1.65 7.42 -6.73
C MET A 163 1.47 6.78 -8.10
N TYR A 164 1.15 5.50 -8.11
CA TYR A 164 1.00 4.73 -9.34
C TYR A 164 -0.28 3.91 -9.29
N LEU A 165 -1.00 3.86 -10.41
CA LEU A 165 -2.14 2.97 -10.62
C LEU A 165 -1.76 1.94 -11.67
N ALA A 166 -1.82 0.67 -11.31
CA ALA A 166 -1.67 -0.42 -12.25
C ALA A 166 -3.02 -1.08 -12.53
N LYS A 167 -3.14 -1.66 -13.74
CA LYS A 167 -4.28 -2.47 -14.19
C LYS A 167 -3.75 -3.79 -14.74
N PHE A 168 -4.35 -4.89 -14.32
CA PHE A 168 -4.01 -6.26 -14.71
C PHE A 168 -5.12 -6.93 -15.50
#